data_d3110d319b852e14c8fc811547080622
#
_entry.id   d3110d319b852e14c8fc811547080622
#
_cell.length_a   1.000
_cell.length_b   1.000
_cell.length_c   1.000
_cell.angle_alpha   90.00
_cell.angle_beta   90.00
_cell.angle_gamma   90.00
#
_symmetry.space_group_name_H-M   'P 1'
#
loop_
_entity.id
_entity.type
_entity.pdbx_description
1 polymer ?
#
loop_
_entity_poly.entity_id
_entity_poly.type
_entity_poly.pdbx_seq_one_letter_code
_entity_poly.pdbx_strand_id
1 'polypeptide(L)'
;MALTSFKSNLIADVGISMGDEGKGRLIPEIVRELQSLTGRRDVVGTALKVNGGANSGHTVAGLKLNLLPGGVAEHDVACLALGAGVVADPRKALWEALPLEKIGIPVLNRLLIDERCMISDVSHRILDLAWEDYRVNVLGHEARGSTGRGITPAYADEVGQFQIHYSEFLGAKADYATRLSARLNRAASIVRDVCKLSPEKWAGLFAKLTEAELRANKGAIESGVFTAAEFDFTRFAGKEPFTFDHAAVLDCYWQAGAALAHAIGDVRERILGDLAADRRIIGEFGQAYWLD
;
A
#
# COMPACT_ATOMS: atom_id res chain seq x y z
N MET A 1 -1.62 -16.95 25.49
CA MET A 1 -1.28 -15.75 26.28
C MET A 1 -2.61 -15.07 26.58
N ALA A 2 -3.04 -15.03 27.84
CA ALA A 2 -4.32 -14.40 28.15
C ALA A 2 -4.14 -12.89 28.03
N LEU A 3 -4.67 -12.28 26.98
CA LEU A 3 -4.78 -10.82 26.83
C LEU A 3 -5.89 -10.31 27.75
N THR A 4 -5.78 -10.62 29.03
CA THR A 4 -6.81 -10.36 30.01
C THR A 4 -7.09 -8.87 30.14
N SER A 5 -8.14 -8.41 29.53
CA SER A 5 -8.78 -7.11 29.69
C SER A 5 -8.20 -5.94 28.88
N PHE A 6 -8.32 -5.98 27.55
CA PHE A 6 -8.32 -4.72 26.80
C PHE A 6 -9.55 -3.89 27.17
N LYS A 7 -9.38 -2.95 28.10
CA LYS A 7 -10.42 -1.97 28.45
C LYS A 7 -10.49 -0.85 27.41
N SER A 8 -9.44 -0.68 26.61
CA SER A 8 -9.37 0.37 25.58
C SER A 8 -10.20 0.02 24.36
N ASN A 9 -10.84 1.02 23.78
CA ASN A 9 -11.56 0.90 22.51
C ASN A 9 -10.62 0.93 21.30
N LEU A 10 -9.38 1.35 21.50
CA LEU A 10 -8.32 1.36 20.48
C LEU A 10 -7.17 0.45 20.92
N ILE A 11 -6.81 -0.48 20.08
CA ILE A 11 -5.70 -1.41 20.28
C ILE A 11 -4.69 -1.14 19.17
N ALA A 12 -3.45 -0.84 19.54
CA ALA A 12 -2.37 -0.60 18.58
C ALA A 12 -1.46 -1.83 18.49
N ASP A 13 -1.32 -2.39 17.29
CA ASP A 13 -0.36 -3.43 16.95
C ASP A 13 0.90 -2.76 16.38
N VAL A 14 1.91 -2.60 17.23
CA VAL A 14 3.16 -1.88 16.92
C VAL A 14 4.36 -2.80 16.95
N GLY A 15 5.28 -2.62 16.01
CA GLY A 15 6.60 -3.26 16.06
C GLY A 15 7.55 -2.47 16.97
N ILE A 16 8.28 -3.16 17.83
CA ILE A 16 9.18 -2.55 18.81
C ILE A 16 10.66 -2.70 18.45
N SER A 17 10.98 -3.31 17.32
CA SER A 17 12.35 -3.58 16.88
C SER A 17 12.58 -3.16 15.41
N MET A 18 13.14 -4.05 14.60
CA MET A 18 13.57 -3.80 13.21
C MET A 18 12.58 -4.31 12.14
N GLY A 19 11.40 -4.77 12.51
CA GLY A 19 10.43 -5.43 11.63
C GLY A 19 10.39 -6.95 11.85
N ASP A 20 9.55 -7.64 11.08
CA ASP A 20 9.35 -9.11 11.15
C ASP A 20 8.93 -9.68 12.53
N GLU A 21 8.33 -8.84 13.38
CA GLU A 21 7.87 -9.26 14.72
C GLU A 21 6.53 -10.02 14.68
N GLY A 22 5.98 -10.24 13.48
CA GLY A 22 4.73 -10.99 13.30
C GLY A 22 3.47 -10.21 13.66
N LYS A 23 3.50 -8.88 13.58
CA LYS A 23 2.38 -7.97 13.90
C LYS A 23 1.04 -8.46 13.35
N GLY A 24 0.91 -8.59 12.06
CA GLY A 24 -0.35 -8.98 11.44
C GLY A 24 -0.90 -10.34 11.93
N ARG A 25 -0.05 -11.25 12.46
CA ARG A 25 -0.50 -12.54 12.99
C ARG A 25 -1.34 -12.39 14.26
N LEU A 26 -1.10 -11.35 15.04
CA LEU A 26 -1.80 -11.13 16.30
C LEU A 26 -3.25 -10.66 16.11
N ILE A 27 -3.56 -10.01 14.98
CA ILE A 27 -4.89 -9.42 14.75
C ILE A 27 -6.02 -10.45 14.85
N PRO A 28 -5.99 -11.60 14.17
CA PRO A 28 -7.01 -12.62 14.32
C PRO A 28 -7.11 -13.17 15.76
N GLU A 29 -5.99 -13.31 16.45
CA GLU A 29 -5.97 -13.80 17.85
C GLU A 29 -6.66 -12.78 18.76
N ILE A 30 -6.37 -11.48 18.59
CA ILE A 30 -7.02 -10.39 19.36
C ILE A 30 -8.53 -10.36 19.09
N VAL A 31 -8.94 -10.47 17.83
CA VAL A 31 -10.37 -10.48 17.46
C VAL A 31 -11.11 -11.61 18.18
N ARG A 32 -10.60 -12.84 18.07
CA ARG A 32 -11.22 -14.03 18.69
C ARG A 32 -11.25 -13.96 20.22
N GLU A 33 -10.19 -13.43 20.84
CA GLU A 33 -10.16 -13.24 22.28
C GLU A 33 -11.21 -12.22 22.74
N LEU A 34 -11.32 -11.08 22.04
CA LEU A 34 -12.34 -10.07 22.34
C LEU A 34 -13.75 -10.62 22.15
N GLN A 35 -14.00 -11.40 21.10
CA GLN A 35 -15.28 -12.09 20.89
C GLN A 35 -15.60 -13.05 22.03
N SER A 36 -14.62 -13.84 22.47
CA SER A 36 -14.78 -14.76 23.60
C SER A 36 -15.09 -14.05 24.92
N LEU A 37 -14.39 -12.93 25.18
CA LEU A 37 -14.55 -12.17 26.42
C LEU A 37 -15.88 -11.41 26.48
N THR A 38 -16.38 -10.93 25.35
CA THR A 38 -17.57 -10.07 25.29
C THR A 38 -18.84 -10.82 24.92
N GLY A 39 -18.73 -12.02 24.35
CA GLY A 39 -19.84 -12.75 23.74
C GLY A 39 -20.37 -12.09 22.44
N ARG A 40 -19.70 -11.07 21.91
CA ARG A 40 -20.12 -10.29 20.74
C ARG A 40 -19.25 -10.63 19.53
N ARG A 41 -19.87 -11.03 18.42
CA ARG A 41 -19.16 -11.27 17.16
C ARG A 41 -18.67 -9.97 16.52
N ASP A 42 -19.44 -8.88 16.67
CA ASP A 42 -19.20 -7.55 16.09
C ASP A 42 -18.33 -6.64 16.97
N VAL A 43 -17.64 -7.20 17.97
CA VAL A 43 -16.86 -6.42 18.94
C VAL A 43 -15.73 -5.62 18.31
N VAL A 44 -15.16 -6.07 17.18
CA VAL A 44 -14.19 -5.32 16.38
C VAL A 44 -14.88 -4.78 15.14
N GLY A 45 -15.04 -3.47 15.06
CA GLY A 45 -15.66 -2.79 13.93
C GLY A 45 -14.69 -2.56 12.77
N THR A 46 -13.48 -2.09 13.09
CA THR A 46 -12.48 -1.72 12.08
C THR A 46 -11.10 -2.28 12.41
N ALA A 47 -10.47 -2.90 11.40
CA ALA A 47 -9.03 -3.13 11.34
C ALA A 47 -8.40 -2.06 10.44
N LEU A 48 -7.54 -1.23 11.01
CA LEU A 48 -6.99 -0.02 10.39
C LEU A 48 -5.49 -0.17 10.15
N LYS A 49 -5.06 -0.05 8.90
CA LYS A 49 -3.65 0.24 8.59
C LYS A 49 -3.40 1.72 8.83
N VAL A 50 -2.47 2.04 9.74
CA VAL A 50 -2.26 3.42 10.21
C VAL A 50 -1.27 4.17 9.31
N ASN A 51 -0.16 3.54 8.96
CA ASN A 51 0.94 4.11 8.17
C ASN A 51 1.66 3.04 7.33
N GLY A 52 2.74 3.42 6.68
CA GLY A 52 3.48 2.53 5.77
C GLY A 52 2.73 2.31 4.47
N GLY A 53 2.85 1.13 3.92
CA GLY A 53 2.20 0.74 2.66
C GLY A 53 2.53 -0.70 2.30
N ALA A 54 2.73 -0.96 1.02
CA ALA A 54 3.05 -2.32 0.52
C ALA A 54 4.47 -2.82 0.89
N ASN A 55 5.22 -2.07 1.69
CA ASN A 55 6.51 -2.47 2.27
C ASN A 55 6.35 -3.35 3.53
N SER A 56 5.19 -3.35 4.16
CA SER A 56 4.94 -4.07 5.42
C SER A 56 4.33 -5.45 5.18
N GLY A 57 5.09 -6.34 4.51
CA GLY A 57 4.68 -7.71 4.27
C GLY A 57 4.46 -8.48 5.58
N HIS A 58 3.32 -9.19 5.68
CA HIS A 58 3.01 -10.04 6.81
C HIS A 58 2.18 -11.25 6.39
N THR A 59 2.20 -12.29 7.20
CA THR A 59 1.39 -13.49 6.98
C THR A 59 0.34 -13.60 8.08
N VAL A 60 -0.94 -13.64 7.68
CA VAL A 60 -2.10 -13.73 8.57
C VAL A 60 -2.93 -14.93 8.17
N ALA A 61 -3.13 -15.89 9.06
CA ALA A 61 -3.90 -17.11 8.80
C ALA A 61 -3.53 -17.81 7.47
N GLY A 62 -2.24 -17.79 7.10
CA GLY A 62 -1.73 -18.36 5.85
C GLY A 62 -1.83 -17.42 4.64
N LEU A 63 -2.48 -16.27 4.75
CA LEU A 63 -2.57 -15.25 3.70
C LEU A 63 -1.33 -14.36 3.73
N LYS A 64 -0.70 -14.16 2.58
CA LYS A 64 0.43 -13.22 2.43
C LYS A 64 -0.10 -11.86 1.99
N LEU A 65 -0.02 -10.88 2.88
CA LEU A 65 -0.48 -9.51 2.68
C LEU A 65 0.70 -8.54 2.72
N ASN A 66 0.56 -7.40 2.08
CA ASN A 66 1.52 -6.30 2.19
C ASN A 66 0.82 -4.98 2.49
N LEU A 67 -0.32 -4.70 1.83
CA LEU A 67 -1.05 -3.44 1.95
C LEU A 67 -2.32 -3.59 2.79
N LEU A 68 -3.10 -4.65 2.57
CA LEU A 68 -4.36 -4.85 3.30
C LEU A 68 -4.10 -5.13 4.78
N PRO A 69 -4.95 -4.64 5.69
CA PRO A 69 -4.82 -4.92 7.12
C PRO A 69 -5.11 -6.40 7.44
N GLY A 70 -4.46 -6.92 8.49
CA GLY A 70 -4.59 -8.32 8.91
C GLY A 70 -6.00 -8.75 9.32
N GLY A 71 -6.88 -7.81 9.63
CA GLY A 71 -8.30 -8.06 9.87
C GLY A 71 -9.05 -8.69 8.70
N VAL A 72 -8.45 -8.75 7.50
CA VAL A 72 -9.03 -9.42 6.33
C VAL A 72 -9.33 -10.90 6.59
N ALA A 73 -8.52 -11.56 7.44
CA ALA A 73 -8.67 -12.97 7.78
C ALA A 73 -9.91 -13.25 8.67
N GLU A 74 -10.51 -12.24 9.28
CA GLU A 74 -11.66 -12.36 10.18
C GLU A 74 -12.91 -11.77 9.52
N HIS A 75 -13.87 -12.63 9.19
CA HIS A 75 -15.09 -12.24 8.47
C HIS A 75 -16.00 -11.30 9.30
N ASP A 76 -15.92 -11.36 10.62
CA ASP A 76 -16.73 -10.55 11.52
C ASP A 76 -16.18 -9.11 11.69
N VAL A 77 -14.98 -8.81 11.18
CA VAL A 77 -14.45 -7.44 11.10
C VAL A 77 -15.15 -6.71 9.95
N ALA A 78 -15.99 -5.75 10.29
CA ALA A 78 -16.88 -5.11 9.32
C ALA A 78 -16.16 -4.14 8.36
N CYS A 79 -15.03 -3.55 8.77
CA CYS A 79 -14.29 -2.59 7.97
C CYS A 79 -12.78 -2.88 7.96
N LEU A 80 -12.20 -2.85 6.77
CA LEU A 80 -10.78 -2.96 6.48
C LEU A 80 -10.30 -1.59 6.00
N ALA A 81 -9.70 -0.79 6.89
CA ALA A 81 -9.40 0.59 6.59
C ALA A 81 -7.92 0.81 6.23
N LEU A 82 -7.67 1.62 5.21
CA LEU A 82 -6.39 2.24 4.91
C LEU A 82 -6.46 3.71 5.33
N GLY A 83 -5.71 4.09 6.36
CA GLY A 83 -5.77 5.43 6.94
C GLY A 83 -5.02 6.49 6.13
N ALA A 84 -5.19 7.75 6.50
CA ALA A 84 -4.55 8.89 5.86
C ALA A 84 -3.01 8.82 5.82
N GLY A 85 -2.38 8.15 6.80
CA GLY A 85 -0.93 7.96 6.84
C GLY A 85 -0.41 6.83 5.94
N VAL A 86 -1.28 6.13 5.20
CA VAL A 86 -0.88 5.01 4.34
C VAL A 86 -0.48 5.51 2.95
N VAL A 87 0.57 4.89 2.41
CA VAL A 87 0.99 5.03 1.00
C VAL A 87 0.51 3.80 0.25
N ALA A 88 -0.49 3.96 -0.61
CA ALA A 88 -1.11 2.86 -1.33
C ALA A 88 -1.02 3.01 -2.85
N ASP A 89 -0.44 2.02 -3.53
CA ASP A 89 -0.60 1.83 -4.97
C ASP A 89 -1.99 1.23 -5.22
N PRO A 90 -2.90 1.89 -5.97
CA PRO A 90 -4.26 1.40 -6.20
C PRO A 90 -4.29 0.04 -6.91
N ARG A 91 -3.30 -0.25 -7.77
CA ARG A 91 -3.16 -1.56 -8.40
C ARG A 91 -2.82 -2.63 -7.36
N LYS A 92 -1.92 -2.29 -6.40
CA LYS A 92 -1.53 -3.22 -5.35
C LYS A 92 -2.70 -3.57 -4.43
N ALA A 93 -3.58 -2.62 -4.14
CA ALA A 93 -4.82 -2.89 -3.41
C ALA A 93 -5.69 -3.94 -4.13
N LEU A 94 -5.86 -3.80 -5.44
CA LEU A 94 -6.59 -4.77 -6.26
C LEU A 94 -5.84 -6.11 -6.40
N TRP A 95 -4.52 -6.08 -6.52
CA TRP A 95 -3.69 -7.30 -6.62
C TRP A 95 -3.74 -8.16 -5.35
N GLU A 96 -4.02 -7.57 -4.21
CA GLU A 96 -4.26 -8.31 -2.97
C GLU A 96 -5.74 -8.68 -2.77
N ALA A 97 -6.66 -7.78 -3.11
CA ALA A 97 -8.09 -8.00 -2.88
C ALA A 97 -8.69 -9.07 -3.80
N LEU A 98 -8.44 -8.99 -5.12
CA LEU A 98 -9.11 -9.86 -6.09
C LEU A 98 -8.76 -11.36 -5.94
N PRO A 99 -7.52 -11.78 -5.64
CA PRO A 99 -7.24 -13.19 -5.34
C PRO A 99 -7.99 -13.68 -4.08
N LEU A 100 -8.17 -12.83 -3.07
CA LEU A 100 -8.93 -13.16 -1.87
C LEU A 100 -10.43 -13.30 -2.16
N GLU A 101 -11.00 -12.38 -2.92
CA GLU A 101 -12.40 -12.47 -3.40
C GLU A 101 -12.64 -13.80 -4.15
N LYS A 102 -11.70 -14.19 -5.01
CA LYS A 102 -11.82 -15.45 -5.77
C LYS A 102 -11.91 -16.69 -4.90
N ILE A 103 -11.26 -16.69 -3.75
CA ILE A 103 -11.32 -17.82 -2.78
C ILE A 103 -12.40 -17.64 -1.71
N GLY A 104 -13.32 -16.66 -1.89
CA GLY A 104 -14.46 -16.44 -1.00
C GLY A 104 -14.19 -15.62 0.25
N ILE A 105 -13.06 -14.91 0.32
CA ILE A 105 -12.78 -13.96 1.39
C ILE A 105 -13.21 -12.57 0.91
N PRO A 106 -14.32 -12.00 1.44
CA PRO A 106 -14.80 -10.71 1.01
C PRO A 106 -13.88 -9.59 1.48
N VAL A 107 -13.42 -8.75 0.56
CA VAL A 107 -12.51 -7.62 0.83
C VAL A 107 -13.12 -6.31 0.35
N LEU A 108 -13.48 -6.21 -0.93
CA LEU A 108 -13.85 -4.95 -1.56
C LEU A 108 -15.09 -4.30 -0.95
N ASN A 109 -16.05 -5.09 -0.48
CA ASN A 109 -17.25 -4.60 0.19
C ASN A 109 -17.02 -4.16 1.66
N ARG A 110 -15.84 -4.48 2.23
CA ARG A 110 -15.40 -4.07 3.58
C ARG A 110 -14.28 -3.04 3.54
N LEU A 111 -13.71 -2.79 2.35
CA LEU A 111 -12.57 -1.87 2.20
C LEU A 111 -13.04 -0.43 2.36
N LEU A 112 -12.30 0.35 3.15
CA LEU A 112 -12.43 1.80 3.26
C LEU A 112 -11.05 2.43 3.13
N ILE A 113 -10.86 3.29 2.15
CA ILE A 113 -9.61 4.01 1.91
C ILE A 113 -9.83 5.47 2.26
N ASP A 114 -9.06 6.02 3.19
CA ASP A 114 -9.16 7.43 3.54
C ASP A 114 -8.94 8.29 2.30
N GLU A 115 -9.76 9.31 2.11
CA GLU A 115 -9.65 10.24 0.99
C GLU A 115 -8.29 10.95 0.93
N ARG A 116 -7.60 11.05 2.06
CA ARG A 116 -6.25 11.61 2.22
C ARG A 116 -5.15 10.56 2.13
N CYS A 117 -5.49 9.28 1.92
CA CYS A 117 -4.49 8.24 1.69
C CYS A 117 -3.61 8.62 0.49
N MET A 118 -2.31 8.48 0.64
CA MET A 118 -1.30 8.88 -0.36
C MET A 118 -1.23 7.87 -1.50
N ILE A 119 -1.25 8.34 -2.74
CA ILE A 119 -1.07 7.48 -3.90
C ILE A 119 0.42 7.25 -4.16
N SER A 120 0.84 5.98 -4.14
CA SER A 120 2.09 5.54 -4.74
C SER A 120 1.86 5.09 -6.19
N ASP A 121 2.77 5.46 -7.07
CA ASP A 121 2.75 5.04 -8.47
C ASP A 121 4.14 4.58 -8.97
N VAL A 122 4.26 4.29 -10.26
CA VAL A 122 5.51 3.81 -10.85
C VAL A 122 6.66 4.81 -10.65
N SER A 123 6.40 6.12 -10.62
CA SER A 123 7.45 7.13 -10.43
C SER A 123 8.10 7.03 -9.05
N HIS A 124 7.30 6.83 -8.02
CA HIS A 124 7.83 6.61 -6.67
C HIS A 124 8.66 5.32 -6.58
N ARG A 125 8.22 4.26 -7.25
CA ARG A 125 8.96 3.00 -7.27
C ARG A 125 10.30 3.13 -8.00
N ILE A 126 10.32 3.85 -9.11
CA ILE A 126 11.54 4.17 -9.85
C ILE A 126 12.49 5.04 -9.01
N LEU A 127 11.96 6.07 -8.33
CA LEU A 127 12.75 6.91 -7.43
C LEU A 127 13.35 6.11 -6.28
N ASP A 128 12.59 5.21 -5.68
CA ASP A 128 13.03 4.38 -4.56
C ASP A 128 14.27 3.53 -4.95
N LEU A 129 14.24 2.92 -6.13
CA LEU A 129 15.37 2.15 -6.67
C LEU A 129 16.53 3.06 -7.13
N ALA A 130 16.24 4.21 -7.71
CA ALA A 130 17.26 5.14 -8.17
C ALA A 130 18.03 5.77 -6.99
N TRP A 131 17.36 6.05 -5.88
CA TRP A 131 18.00 6.56 -4.66
C TRP A 131 18.89 5.52 -4.00
N GLU A 132 18.53 4.24 -4.10
CA GLU A 132 19.38 3.15 -3.64
C GLU A 132 20.67 3.06 -4.47
N ASP A 133 20.55 3.17 -5.82
CA ASP A 133 21.72 3.23 -6.72
C ASP A 133 22.60 4.46 -6.44
N TYR A 134 21.97 5.64 -6.27
CA TYR A 134 22.67 6.89 -5.93
C TYR A 134 23.43 6.78 -4.62
N ARG A 135 22.81 6.21 -3.61
CA ARG A 135 23.41 6.01 -2.29
C ARG A 135 24.69 5.17 -2.39
N VAL A 136 24.64 4.08 -3.13
CA VAL A 136 25.77 3.14 -3.25
C VAL A 136 26.82 3.67 -4.21
N ASN A 137 26.42 4.06 -5.42
CA ASN A 137 27.36 4.32 -6.52
C ASN A 137 27.85 5.76 -6.61
N VAL A 138 27.13 6.72 -6.00
CA VAL A 138 27.53 8.14 -6.02
C VAL A 138 28.02 8.60 -4.67
N LEU A 139 27.31 8.24 -3.59
CA LEU A 139 27.70 8.66 -2.21
C LEU A 139 28.67 7.70 -1.54
N GLY A 140 28.87 6.50 -2.09
CA GLY A 140 29.74 5.48 -1.47
C GLY A 140 29.24 4.93 -0.13
N HIS A 141 27.94 5.03 0.11
CA HIS A 141 27.30 4.50 1.32
C HIS A 141 26.82 3.05 1.12
N GLU A 142 26.55 2.36 2.21
CA GLU A 142 25.91 1.05 2.15
C GLU A 142 24.44 1.17 1.66
N ALA A 143 23.97 0.13 0.98
CA ALA A 143 22.57 -0.01 0.59
C ALA A 143 21.68 -0.04 1.85
N ARG A 144 20.52 0.63 1.78
CA ARG A 144 19.50 0.52 2.83
C ARG A 144 18.64 -0.73 2.71
N GLY A 145 18.64 -1.37 1.53
CA GLY A 145 17.78 -2.49 1.24
C GLY A 145 16.34 -2.06 0.97
N SER A 146 16.17 -1.01 0.15
CA SER A 146 14.84 -0.56 -0.26
C SER A 146 14.01 -1.71 -0.83
N THR A 147 12.73 -1.75 -0.44
CA THR A 147 11.76 -2.72 -0.96
C THR A 147 11.31 -2.43 -2.39
N GLY A 148 11.67 -1.26 -2.95
CA GLY A 148 11.21 -0.82 -4.27
C GLY A 148 9.70 -0.60 -4.35
N ARG A 149 9.05 -0.28 -3.21
CA ARG A 149 7.61 -0.03 -3.12
C ARG A 149 7.24 1.44 -3.21
N GLY A 150 8.24 2.33 -3.24
CA GLY A 150 8.04 3.76 -3.41
C GLY A 150 7.54 4.49 -2.17
N ILE A 151 7.71 3.92 -0.98
CA ILE A 151 7.16 4.48 0.26
C ILE A 151 7.86 5.77 0.65
N THR A 152 9.19 5.76 0.75
CA THR A 152 9.98 6.95 1.12
C THR A 152 9.78 8.11 0.13
N PRO A 153 9.83 7.92 -1.20
CA PRO A 153 9.54 9.00 -2.14
C PRO A 153 8.12 9.54 -2.04
N ALA A 154 7.12 8.70 -1.75
CA ALA A 154 5.75 9.15 -1.57
C ALA A 154 5.57 10.00 -0.31
N TYR A 155 6.20 9.65 0.82
CA TYR A 155 6.23 10.49 2.01
C TYR A 155 7.00 11.79 1.77
N ALA A 156 8.07 11.77 0.98
CA ALA A 156 8.78 12.99 0.59
C ALA A 156 7.90 13.93 -0.23
N ASP A 157 7.06 13.37 -1.12
CA ASP A 157 6.07 14.14 -1.87
C ASP A 157 4.99 14.75 -0.95
N GLU A 158 4.56 14.04 0.09
CA GLU A 158 3.62 14.55 1.09
C GLU A 158 4.19 15.75 1.82
N VAL A 159 5.39 15.62 2.39
CA VAL A 159 6.08 16.70 3.10
C VAL A 159 6.40 17.88 2.16
N GLY A 160 6.75 17.58 0.90
CA GLY A 160 7.02 18.57 -0.14
C GLY A 160 5.76 19.19 -0.76
N GLN A 161 4.56 18.78 -0.37
CA GLN A 161 3.26 19.24 -0.90
C GLN A 161 3.06 18.95 -2.40
N PHE A 162 3.63 17.84 -2.88
CA PHE A 162 3.48 17.34 -4.25
C PHE A 162 2.60 16.10 -4.34
N GLN A 163 2.11 15.61 -3.20
CA GLN A 163 1.37 14.36 -3.13
C GLN A 163 0.03 14.44 -3.87
N ILE A 164 -0.39 13.31 -4.41
CA ILE A 164 -1.72 13.06 -4.96
C ILE A 164 -2.41 12.09 -4.02
N HIS A 165 -3.63 12.40 -3.62
CA HIS A 165 -4.40 11.62 -2.66
C HIS A 165 -5.53 10.83 -3.34
N TYR A 166 -6.07 9.85 -2.64
CA TYR A 166 -7.15 9.01 -3.18
C TYR A 166 -8.41 9.79 -3.53
N SER A 167 -8.69 10.93 -2.87
CA SER A 167 -9.76 11.85 -3.25
C SER A 167 -9.74 12.29 -4.72
N GLU A 168 -8.58 12.30 -5.38
CA GLU A 168 -8.46 12.65 -6.80
C GLU A 168 -9.21 11.66 -7.71
N PHE A 169 -9.38 10.40 -7.31
CA PHE A 169 -10.14 9.42 -8.07
C PHE A 169 -11.66 9.66 -8.02
N LEU A 170 -12.13 10.54 -7.12
CA LEU A 170 -13.52 11.01 -7.06
C LEU A 170 -13.76 12.23 -7.95
N GLY A 171 -12.69 12.86 -8.46
CA GLY A 171 -12.72 14.04 -9.29
C GLY A 171 -12.64 13.76 -10.79
N ALA A 172 -12.18 14.76 -11.54
CA ALA A 172 -12.01 14.65 -12.99
C ALA A 172 -10.69 13.97 -13.37
N LYS A 173 -10.73 12.99 -14.30
CA LYS A 173 -9.53 12.34 -14.82
C LYS A 173 -8.49 13.34 -15.34
N ALA A 174 -8.92 14.48 -15.90
CA ALA A 174 -8.03 15.50 -16.45
C ALA A 174 -7.18 16.19 -15.37
N ASP A 175 -7.73 16.41 -14.18
CA ASP A 175 -7.02 17.05 -13.05
C ASP A 175 -5.95 16.06 -12.51
N TYR A 176 -6.34 14.80 -12.32
CA TYR A 176 -5.41 13.74 -11.96
C TYR A 176 -4.28 13.59 -13.00
N ALA A 177 -4.61 13.60 -14.30
CA ALA A 177 -3.64 13.51 -15.40
C ALA A 177 -2.60 14.64 -15.35
N THR A 178 -3.04 15.87 -15.07
CA THR A 178 -2.16 17.03 -14.96
C THR A 178 -1.17 16.87 -13.81
N ARG A 179 -1.64 16.49 -12.62
CA ARG A 179 -0.80 16.26 -11.44
C ARG A 179 0.14 15.09 -11.63
N LEU A 180 -0.36 13.97 -12.17
CA LEU A 180 0.43 12.78 -12.47
C LEU A 180 1.56 13.10 -13.46
N SER A 181 1.26 13.84 -14.55
CA SER A 181 2.28 14.23 -15.54
C SER A 181 3.38 15.08 -14.92
N ALA A 182 3.04 16.03 -14.07
CA ALA A 182 4.04 16.84 -13.36
C ALA A 182 4.93 15.97 -12.44
N ARG A 183 4.35 15.02 -11.72
CA ARG A 183 5.08 14.05 -10.88
C ARG A 183 6.03 13.18 -11.70
N LEU A 184 5.56 12.59 -12.81
CA LEU A 184 6.37 11.74 -13.68
C LEU A 184 7.58 12.52 -14.23
N ASN A 185 7.38 13.75 -14.72
CA ASN A 185 8.45 14.60 -15.22
C ASN A 185 9.47 14.95 -14.14
N ARG A 186 9.01 15.30 -12.93
CA ARG A 186 9.88 15.59 -11.79
C ARG A 186 10.71 14.36 -11.41
N ALA A 187 10.08 13.19 -11.30
CA ALA A 187 10.77 11.94 -10.98
C ALA A 187 11.86 11.62 -12.01
N ALA A 188 11.55 11.71 -13.30
CA ALA A 188 12.51 11.49 -14.38
C ALA A 188 13.70 12.45 -14.30
N SER A 189 13.45 13.74 -14.01
CA SER A 189 14.50 14.74 -13.83
C SER A 189 15.39 14.43 -12.62
N ILE A 190 14.81 14.01 -11.50
CA ILE A 190 15.58 13.61 -10.31
C ILE A 190 16.48 12.42 -10.63
N VAL A 191 15.97 11.40 -11.33
CA VAL A 191 16.76 10.23 -11.69
C VAL A 191 17.90 10.58 -12.61
N ARG A 192 17.67 11.45 -13.61
CA ARG A 192 18.68 11.90 -14.57
C ARG A 192 19.70 12.84 -13.91
N ASP A 193 19.23 13.90 -13.23
CA ASP A 193 20.08 15.04 -12.90
C ASP A 193 20.68 14.92 -11.48
N VAL A 194 19.98 14.29 -10.56
CA VAL A 194 20.43 14.08 -9.16
C VAL A 194 21.06 12.71 -8.99
N CYS A 195 20.32 11.65 -9.33
CA CYS A 195 20.83 10.27 -9.20
C CYS A 195 21.88 9.92 -10.27
N LYS A 196 21.91 10.65 -11.38
CA LYS A 196 22.90 10.50 -12.49
C LYS A 196 22.97 9.08 -13.03
N LEU A 197 21.81 8.42 -13.14
CA LEU A 197 21.75 7.10 -13.75
C LEU A 197 22.10 7.18 -15.23
N SER A 198 22.63 6.07 -15.78
CA SER A 198 22.77 5.94 -17.23
C SER A 198 21.42 5.56 -17.87
N PRO A 199 21.25 5.77 -19.20
CA PRO A 199 20.05 5.32 -19.93
C PRO A 199 19.75 3.82 -19.77
N GLU A 200 20.80 2.99 -19.73
CA GLU A 200 20.68 1.54 -19.57
C GLU A 200 20.15 1.19 -18.17
N LYS A 201 20.67 1.85 -17.14
CA LYS A 201 20.18 1.68 -15.75
C LYS A 201 18.73 2.14 -15.64
N TRP A 202 18.36 3.28 -16.27
CA TRP A 202 16.96 3.73 -16.31
C TRP A 202 16.02 2.65 -16.84
N ALA A 203 16.32 2.08 -18.01
CA ALA A 203 15.52 0.99 -18.59
C ALA A 203 15.51 -0.26 -17.68
N GLY A 204 16.65 -0.58 -17.07
CA GLY A 204 16.80 -1.70 -16.13
C GLY A 204 15.92 -1.60 -14.90
N LEU A 205 15.56 -0.38 -14.43
CA LEU A 205 14.68 -0.22 -13.28
C LEU A 205 13.28 -0.79 -13.55
N PHE A 206 12.71 -0.56 -14.74
CA PHE A 206 11.39 -1.10 -15.09
C PHE A 206 11.41 -2.63 -15.20
N ALA A 207 12.45 -3.19 -15.81
CA ALA A 207 12.62 -4.64 -15.89
C ALA A 207 12.74 -5.27 -14.49
N LYS A 208 13.49 -4.64 -13.58
CA LYS A 208 13.63 -5.08 -12.19
C LYS A 208 12.28 -5.06 -11.44
N LEU A 209 11.46 -4.03 -11.65
CA LEU A 209 10.12 -3.97 -11.08
C LEU A 209 9.21 -5.07 -11.64
N THR A 210 9.24 -5.30 -12.95
CA THR A 210 8.50 -6.38 -13.63
C THR A 210 8.85 -7.74 -13.03
N GLU A 211 10.15 -8.07 -12.94
CA GLU A 211 10.60 -9.34 -12.37
C GLU A 211 10.15 -9.53 -10.93
N ALA A 212 10.26 -8.47 -10.12
CA ALA A 212 9.85 -8.51 -8.72
C ALA A 212 8.34 -8.76 -8.57
N GLU A 213 7.50 -8.11 -9.39
CA GLU A 213 6.04 -8.30 -9.31
C GLU A 213 5.58 -9.62 -9.91
N LEU A 214 6.17 -10.10 -11.00
CA LEU A 214 5.87 -11.43 -11.52
C LEU A 214 6.15 -12.52 -10.48
N ARG A 215 7.26 -12.38 -9.75
CA ARG A 215 7.64 -13.31 -8.66
C ARG A 215 6.67 -13.21 -7.48
N ALA A 216 6.33 -11.99 -7.06
CA ALA A 216 5.45 -11.76 -5.91
C ALA A 216 4.00 -12.21 -6.16
N ASN A 217 3.52 -12.13 -7.41
CA ASN A 217 2.14 -12.41 -7.78
C ASN A 217 1.96 -13.73 -8.56
N LYS A 218 2.96 -14.63 -8.50
CA LYS A 218 2.94 -15.92 -9.20
C LYS A 218 1.64 -16.70 -8.96
N GLY A 219 1.18 -16.80 -7.70
CA GLY A 219 -0.05 -17.50 -7.36
C GLY A 219 -1.31 -16.86 -7.96
N ALA A 220 -1.37 -15.54 -8.06
CA ALA A 220 -2.50 -14.84 -8.70
C ALA A 220 -2.52 -15.08 -10.23
N ILE A 221 -1.36 -15.20 -10.85
CA ILE A 221 -1.23 -15.56 -12.27
C ILE A 221 -1.65 -17.02 -12.50
N GLU A 222 -1.10 -17.94 -11.72
CA GLU A 222 -1.40 -19.39 -11.83
C GLU A 222 -2.87 -19.69 -11.58
N SER A 223 -3.52 -18.95 -10.68
CA SER A 223 -4.96 -19.07 -10.44
C SER A 223 -5.82 -18.40 -11.51
N GLY A 224 -5.24 -17.68 -12.48
CA GLY A 224 -5.97 -16.98 -13.54
C GLY A 224 -6.77 -15.78 -13.05
N VAL A 225 -6.40 -15.14 -11.94
CA VAL A 225 -6.96 -13.85 -11.50
C VAL A 225 -6.39 -12.74 -12.35
N PHE A 226 -5.08 -12.80 -12.61
CA PHE A 226 -4.38 -11.84 -13.46
C PHE A 226 -3.56 -12.55 -14.54
N THR A 227 -3.22 -11.82 -15.59
CA THR A 227 -2.21 -12.23 -16.57
C THR A 227 -0.84 -11.64 -16.22
N ALA A 228 0.23 -12.20 -16.75
CA ALA A 228 1.58 -11.65 -16.56
C ALA A 228 1.73 -10.20 -17.05
N ALA A 229 0.96 -9.82 -18.09
CA ALA A 229 0.95 -8.46 -18.64
C ALA A 229 0.53 -7.39 -17.63
N GLU A 230 -0.29 -7.75 -16.62
CA GLU A 230 -0.67 -6.83 -15.55
C GLU A 230 0.55 -6.34 -14.75
N PHE A 231 1.56 -7.17 -14.60
CA PHE A 231 2.77 -6.93 -13.82
C PHE A 231 3.95 -6.44 -14.65
N ASP A 232 3.74 -6.14 -15.93
CA ASP A 232 4.77 -5.60 -16.81
C ASP A 232 4.91 -4.08 -16.63
N PHE A 233 5.98 -3.66 -15.97
CA PHE A 233 6.32 -2.25 -15.76
C PHE A 233 7.07 -1.65 -16.95
N THR A 234 7.60 -2.46 -17.88
CA THR A 234 8.34 -1.94 -19.04
C THR A 234 7.45 -1.11 -19.96
N ARG A 235 6.13 -1.37 -19.95
CA ARG A 235 5.11 -0.59 -20.67
C ARG A 235 5.02 0.88 -20.23
N PHE A 236 5.55 1.23 -19.04
CA PHE A 236 5.54 2.59 -18.51
C PHE A 236 6.77 3.41 -18.90
N ALA A 237 7.80 2.78 -19.47
CA ALA A 237 8.95 3.48 -19.99
C ALA A 237 8.58 4.23 -21.26
N GLY A 238 8.97 5.49 -21.34
CA GLY A 238 8.83 6.28 -22.58
C GLY A 238 9.81 5.82 -23.66
N LYS A 239 9.64 6.36 -24.87
CA LYS A 239 10.51 6.03 -26.01
C LYS A 239 11.94 6.53 -25.84
N GLU A 240 12.08 7.69 -25.21
CA GLU A 240 13.39 8.29 -24.91
C GLU A 240 13.83 7.98 -23.48
N PRO A 241 15.12 7.87 -23.19
CA PRO A 241 15.62 7.71 -21.84
C PRO A 241 15.12 8.84 -20.91
N PHE A 242 14.87 8.49 -19.67
CA PHE A 242 14.37 9.42 -18.66
C PHE A 242 13.02 10.06 -19.01
N THR A 243 12.17 9.29 -19.71
CA THR A 243 10.77 9.64 -19.93
C THR A 243 9.87 8.47 -19.54
N PHE A 244 8.63 8.79 -19.17
CA PHE A 244 7.56 7.82 -18.96
C PHE A 244 6.59 7.84 -20.14
N ASP A 245 5.93 6.73 -20.41
CA ASP A 245 4.71 6.73 -21.21
C ASP A 245 3.54 7.23 -20.34
N HIS A 246 3.29 8.53 -20.42
CA HIS A 246 2.26 9.20 -19.59
C HIS A 246 0.86 8.62 -19.83
N ALA A 247 0.54 8.22 -21.06
CA ALA A 247 -0.76 7.66 -21.38
C ALA A 247 -0.93 6.28 -20.74
N ALA A 248 0.07 5.41 -20.87
CA ALA A 248 0.05 4.09 -20.27
C ALA A 248 -0.03 4.15 -18.74
N VAL A 249 0.73 5.05 -18.11
CA VAL A 249 0.68 5.25 -16.65
C VAL A 249 -0.68 5.78 -16.23
N LEU A 250 -1.17 6.85 -16.88
CA LEU A 250 -2.48 7.45 -16.56
C LEU A 250 -3.61 6.42 -16.65
N ASP A 251 -3.70 5.71 -17.76
CA ASP A 251 -4.79 4.77 -17.98
C ASP A 251 -4.77 3.63 -16.96
N CYS A 252 -3.58 3.10 -16.66
CA CYS A 252 -3.43 2.01 -15.70
C CYS A 252 -3.80 2.43 -14.26
N TYR A 253 -3.26 3.56 -13.80
CA TYR A 253 -3.51 4.00 -12.42
C TYR A 253 -4.91 4.58 -12.23
N TRP A 254 -5.44 5.29 -13.24
CA TRP A 254 -6.82 5.78 -13.21
C TRP A 254 -7.83 4.65 -13.17
N GLN A 255 -7.68 3.62 -14.00
CA GLN A 255 -8.58 2.46 -14.00
C GLN A 255 -8.59 1.75 -12.64
N ALA A 256 -7.41 1.55 -12.05
CA ALA A 256 -7.31 0.94 -10.73
C ALA A 256 -7.95 1.80 -9.63
N GLY A 257 -7.70 3.13 -9.64
CA GLY A 257 -8.32 4.06 -8.70
C GLY A 257 -9.83 4.16 -8.87
N ALA A 258 -10.33 4.23 -10.09
CA ALA A 258 -11.76 4.27 -10.39
C ALA A 258 -12.49 2.98 -9.94
N ALA A 259 -11.84 1.82 -10.06
CA ALA A 259 -12.38 0.57 -9.54
C ALA A 259 -12.53 0.57 -8.01
N LEU A 260 -11.71 1.36 -7.31
CA LEU A 260 -11.72 1.52 -5.85
C LEU A 260 -12.54 2.73 -5.38
N ALA A 261 -13.10 3.53 -6.28
CA ALA A 261 -13.79 4.80 -5.93
C ALA A 261 -14.91 4.60 -4.91
N HIS A 262 -15.63 3.46 -4.98
CA HIS A 262 -16.70 3.11 -4.04
C HIS A 262 -16.20 2.88 -2.60
N ALA A 263 -14.92 2.63 -2.42
CA ALA A 263 -14.28 2.38 -1.13
C ALA A 263 -13.57 3.63 -0.56
N ILE A 264 -13.60 4.78 -1.25
CA ILE A 264 -12.94 6.01 -0.81
C ILE A 264 -13.90 6.80 0.08
N GLY A 265 -13.44 7.21 1.28
CA GLY A 265 -14.26 7.98 2.21
C GLY A 265 -13.49 8.42 3.47
N ASP A 266 -14.23 8.92 4.45
CA ASP A 266 -13.67 9.40 5.73
C ASP A 266 -13.51 8.25 6.73
N VAL A 267 -12.27 7.78 6.90
CA VAL A 267 -11.93 6.75 7.91
C VAL A 267 -12.14 7.27 9.33
N ARG A 268 -11.97 8.57 9.58
CA ARG A 268 -12.23 9.16 10.91
C ARG A 268 -13.70 9.06 11.28
N GLU A 269 -14.60 9.35 10.35
CA GLU A 269 -16.05 9.21 10.58
C GLU A 269 -16.40 7.75 10.92
N ARG A 270 -15.84 6.80 10.19
CA ARG A 270 -16.01 5.36 10.47
C ARG A 270 -15.55 5.00 11.88
N ILE A 271 -14.36 5.43 12.30
CA ILE A 271 -13.82 5.18 13.63
C ILE A 271 -14.72 5.76 14.72
N LEU A 272 -15.18 6.99 14.56
CA LEU A 272 -16.09 7.62 15.52
C LEU A 272 -17.43 6.87 15.63
N GLY A 273 -17.95 6.37 14.50
CA GLY A 273 -19.14 5.53 14.47
C GLY A 273 -18.95 4.20 15.21
N ASP A 274 -17.83 3.54 15.04
CA ASP A 274 -17.51 2.31 15.76
C ASP A 274 -17.36 2.55 17.27
N LEU A 275 -16.70 3.64 17.67
CA LEU A 275 -16.58 4.02 19.08
C LEU A 275 -17.95 4.31 19.72
N ALA A 276 -18.83 5.02 19.00
CA ALA A 276 -20.18 5.29 19.48
C ALA A 276 -21.03 3.99 19.63
N ALA A 277 -20.74 2.97 18.82
CA ALA A 277 -21.37 1.67 18.89
C ALA A 277 -20.69 0.69 19.86
N ASP A 278 -19.78 1.17 20.70
CA ASP A 278 -18.94 0.37 21.62
C ASP A 278 -18.21 -0.78 20.91
N ARG A 279 -17.71 -0.52 19.70
CA ARG A 279 -16.84 -1.44 18.96
C ARG A 279 -15.37 -1.06 19.16
N ARG A 280 -14.51 -2.04 19.02
CA ARG A 280 -13.06 -1.88 19.11
C ARG A 280 -12.48 -1.58 17.73
N ILE A 281 -11.41 -0.80 17.72
CA ILE A 281 -10.57 -0.56 16.55
C ILE A 281 -9.22 -1.20 16.80
N ILE A 282 -8.70 -1.94 15.81
CA ILE A 282 -7.33 -2.46 15.84
C ILE A 282 -6.52 -1.67 14.82
N GLY A 283 -5.56 -0.87 15.32
CA GLY A 283 -4.61 -0.11 14.49
C GLY A 283 -3.34 -0.91 14.25
N GLU A 284 -3.08 -1.27 12.98
CA GLU A 284 -1.88 -1.95 12.54
C GLU A 284 -0.87 -0.93 11.99
N PHE A 285 0.31 -0.85 12.61
CA PHE A 285 1.39 0.01 12.17
C PHE A 285 2.30 -0.74 11.18
N GLY A 286 2.53 -0.12 10.02
CA GLY A 286 3.29 -0.74 8.93
C GLY A 286 4.78 -0.85 9.19
N GLN A 287 5.34 0.03 10.02
CA GLN A 287 6.76 0.08 10.34
C GLN A 287 7.02 -0.32 11.79
N ALA A 288 8.23 -0.78 12.07
CA ALA A 288 8.71 -1.02 13.42
C ALA A 288 9.41 0.24 13.96
N TYR A 289 9.55 0.35 15.26
CA TYR A 289 10.09 1.52 15.97
C TYR A 289 11.38 2.10 15.37
N TRP A 290 12.34 1.23 14.98
CA TRP A 290 13.59 1.67 14.40
C TRP A 290 13.56 1.98 12.89
N LEU A 291 12.42 1.79 12.25
CA LEU A 291 12.22 2.03 10.82
C LEU A 291 11.26 3.20 10.54
N ASP A 292 10.69 3.80 11.59
CA ASP A 292 9.71 4.87 11.48
C ASP A 292 10.37 6.27 11.42
#